data_c22199eb9ebc8c39a3029b3e12aa4369
#
_entry.id   c22199eb9ebc8c39a3029b3e12aa4369
#
_cell.length_a   1.000
_cell.length_b   1.000
_cell.length_c   1.000
_cell.angle_alpha   90.00
_cell.angle_beta   90.00
_cell.angle_gamma   90.00
#
_symmetry.space_group_name_H-M   'P 1'
#
loop_
_entity.id
_entity.type
_entity.pdbx_description
1 polymer ?
#
loop_
_entity_poly.entity_id
_entity_poly.type
_entity_poly.pdbx_seq_one_letter_code
_entity_poly.pdbx_strand_id
1 'polypeptide(L)'
;MATGSLSLLEAAKYGSTTLGRGVVSTLIQESPILEMLPFTSITGNALKVTVEDTLPTPAFRDVNETYSRTHGTDTERFFGCAILGGEVFIDNYIVRVQADQISAKARQYSKFAKAMSRTFDASFFDGTGTSKDFKGINSLITDGLGQTISAGTNGATLTLDMLDQAFDSLRSQSAPDALLMNRVNRRKINSLARSTYSGVSLIDVGTDVFGRQVNVYNGVPIRIIGDDIGGTPILSHPETQGSSSVASSIYAIAFGTDENVYGILGLGGSFDVVDFGETEAAPGHLGRV
;
A
#
# COMPACT_ATOMS: atom_id res chain seq x y z
N MET A 1 -3.86 13.55 9.64
CA MET A 1 -4.74 13.30 8.47
C MET A 1 -4.51 14.42 7.47
N ALA A 2 -4.06 14.09 6.28
CA ALA A 2 -3.86 15.07 5.21
C ALA A 2 -5.21 15.71 4.85
N THR A 3 -5.36 16.97 5.18
CA THR A 3 -6.53 17.79 4.85
C THR A 3 -6.47 18.15 3.37
N GLY A 4 -7.21 17.43 2.53
CA GLY A 4 -7.41 17.84 1.13
C GLY A 4 -7.42 16.71 0.09
N SER A 5 -7.00 15.50 0.39
CA SER A 5 -7.09 14.35 -0.52
C SER A 5 -8.34 13.52 -0.27
N LEU A 6 -9.04 13.19 -1.34
CA LEU A 6 -10.24 12.34 -1.29
C LEU A 6 -9.80 10.90 -0.99
N SER A 7 -10.24 10.31 0.13
CA SER A 7 -10.01 8.89 0.39
C SER A 7 -10.90 8.04 -0.52
N LEU A 8 -10.46 6.81 -0.82
CA LEU A 8 -11.30 5.86 -1.58
C LEU A 8 -12.64 5.59 -0.91
N LEU A 9 -12.68 5.60 0.42
CA LEU A 9 -13.91 5.47 1.20
C LEU A 9 -14.87 6.64 0.93
N GLU A 10 -14.36 7.84 0.78
CA GLU A 10 -15.14 9.02 0.44
C GLU A 10 -15.61 8.98 -1.02
N ALA A 11 -14.71 8.58 -1.93
CA ALA A 11 -15.04 8.38 -3.33
C ALA A 11 -16.12 7.29 -3.54
N ALA A 12 -16.12 6.23 -2.73
CA ALA A 12 -17.15 5.18 -2.78
C ALA A 12 -18.55 5.71 -2.47
N LYS A 13 -18.70 6.78 -1.72
CA LYS A 13 -20.00 7.41 -1.44
C LYS A 13 -20.64 8.03 -2.69
N TYR A 14 -19.82 8.40 -3.67
CA TYR A 14 -20.28 9.00 -4.93
C TYR A 14 -20.58 7.98 -6.04
N GLY A 15 -20.34 6.68 -5.79
CA GLY A 15 -20.65 5.61 -6.74
C GLY A 15 -22.13 5.57 -7.12
N SER A 16 -22.41 5.51 -8.42
CA SER A 16 -23.78 5.61 -8.96
C SER A 16 -24.63 4.35 -8.74
N THR A 17 -24.01 3.18 -8.56
CA THR A 17 -24.71 1.90 -8.42
C THR A 17 -24.51 1.28 -7.04
N THR A 18 -25.55 0.62 -6.52
CA THR A 18 -25.50 -0.10 -5.23
C THR A 18 -24.46 -1.24 -5.27
N LEU A 19 -24.31 -1.91 -6.42
CA LEU A 19 -23.34 -2.97 -6.65
C LEU A 19 -21.91 -2.42 -6.59
N GLY A 20 -21.65 -1.31 -7.28
CA GLY A 20 -20.34 -0.66 -7.27
C GLY A 20 -19.90 -0.24 -5.87
N ARG A 21 -20.80 0.38 -5.10
CA ARG A 21 -20.53 0.73 -3.69
C ARG A 21 -20.22 -0.48 -2.83
N GLY A 22 -20.92 -1.58 -3.03
CA GLY A 22 -20.67 -2.84 -2.28
C GLY A 22 -19.30 -3.43 -2.61
N VAL A 23 -18.89 -3.43 -3.88
CA VAL A 23 -17.57 -3.92 -4.32
C VAL A 23 -16.46 -3.06 -3.74
N VAL A 24 -16.54 -1.74 -3.87
CA VAL A 24 -15.51 -0.82 -3.32
C VAL A 24 -15.41 -0.92 -1.81
N SER A 25 -16.54 -1.02 -1.10
CA SER A 25 -16.55 -1.24 0.34
C SER A 25 -15.85 -2.53 0.75
N THR A 26 -16.09 -3.63 0.03
CA THR A 26 -15.43 -4.92 0.28
C THR A 26 -13.93 -4.81 0.01
N LEU A 27 -13.53 -4.14 -1.06
CA LEU A 27 -12.14 -3.96 -1.46
C LEU A 27 -11.33 -3.21 -0.39
N ILE A 28 -11.88 -2.11 0.13
CA ILE A 28 -11.23 -1.32 1.19
C ILE A 28 -11.20 -2.08 2.52
N GLN A 29 -12.25 -2.84 2.86
CA GLN A 29 -12.30 -3.61 4.11
C GLN A 29 -11.30 -4.77 4.16
N GLU A 30 -10.95 -5.34 3.01
CA GLU A 30 -10.01 -6.47 2.92
C GLU A 30 -8.54 -6.00 2.84
N SER A 31 -8.27 -4.76 2.34
CA SER A 31 -6.92 -4.20 2.22
C SER A 31 -6.67 -3.12 3.27
N PRO A 32 -5.78 -3.33 4.21
CA PRO A 32 -5.38 -2.28 5.15
C PRO A 32 -4.61 -1.13 4.46
N ILE A 33 -4.02 -1.37 3.29
CA ILE A 33 -3.30 -0.37 2.52
C ILE A 33 -4.28 0.60 1.84
N LEU A 34 -5.31 0.08 1.17
CA LEU A 34 -6.33 0.90 0.51
C LEU A 34 -7.15 1.77 1.47
N GLU A 35 -7.23 1.36 2.75
CA GLU A 35 -7.85 2.16 3.80
C GLU A 35 -7.08 3.46 4.08
N MET A 36 -5.74 3.40 4.01
CA MET A 36 -4.85 4.47 4.45
C MET A 36 -4.23 5.27 3.31
N LEU A 37 -4.06 4.65 2.13
CA LEU A 37 -3.41 5.25 0.98
C LEU A 37 -4.26 6.38 0.38
N PRO A 38 -3.78 7.63 0.37
CA PRO A 38 -4.44 8.71 -0.34
C PRO A 38 -4.23 8.58 -1.84
N PHE A 39 -5.24 8.94 -2.63
CA PHE A 39 -5.15 8.93 -4.08
C PHE A 39 -5.28 10.33 -4.66
N THR A 40 -4.48 10.62 -5.67
CA THR A 40 -4.53 11.86 -6.45
C THR A 40 -4.78 11.54 -7.91
N SER A 41 -5.70 12.24 -8.53
CA SER A 41 -5.97 12.09 -9.96
C SER A 41 -4.96 12.87 -10.79
N ILE A 42 -4.44 12.23 -11.84
CA ILE A 42 -3.53 12.86 -12.79
C ILE A 42 -4.14 12.93 -14.19
N THR A 43 -3.73 13.95 -14.97
CA THR A 43 -4.09 14.05 -16.38
C THR A 43 -3.02 13.36 -17.20
N GLY A 44 -3.37 12.24 -17.86
CA GLY A 44 -2.46 11.43 -18.67
C GLY A 44 -2.22 10.04 -18.10
N ASN A 45 -1.25 9.34 -18.65
CA ASN A 45 -0.94 7.94 -18.32
C ASN A 45 0.25 7.79 -17.37
N ALA A 46 0.96 8.84 -17.07
CA ALA A 46 2.12 8.83 -16.18
C ALA A 46 2.26 10.17 -15.44
N LEU A 47 2.72 10.07 -14.22
CA LEU A 47 3.13 11.22 -13.41
C LEU A 47 4.64 11.42 -13.59
N LYS A 48 5.04 12.65 -13.94
CA LYS A 48 6.43 13.08 -13.95
C LYS A 48 6.73 13.78 -12.61
N VAL A 49 7.74 13.28 -11.91
CA VAL A 49 8.23 13.87 -10.66
C VAL A 49 9.70 14.25 -10.85
N THR A 50 10.07 15.46 -10.45
CA THR A 50 11.46 15.88 -10.40
C THR A 50 11.98 15.68 -8.98
N VAL A 51 13.05 14.92 -8.84
CA VAL A 51 13.70 14.63 -7.55
C VAL A 51 15.04 15.35 -7.52
N GLU A 52 15.31 16.11 -6.46
CA GLU A 52 16.61 16.72 -6.22
C GLU A 52 17.66 15.62 -5.99
N ASP A 53 18.72 15.64 -6.78
CA ASP A 53 19.80 14.65 -6.74
C ASP A 53 20.99 15.19 -5.94
N THR A 54 21.47 16.38 -6.30
CA THR A 54 22.57 17.05 -5.59
C THR A 54 22.27 18.51 -5.35
N LEU A 55 22.59 18.98 -4.16
CA LEU A 55 22.54 20.40 -3.84
C LEU A 55 23.83 21.12 -4.26
N PRO A 56 23.78 22.42 -4.62
CA PRO A 56 24.98 23.21 -4.82
C PRO A 56 25.75 23.35 -3.51
N THR A 57 27.07 23.35 -3.61
CA THR A 57 27.95 23.44 -2.43
C THR A 57 28.27 24.90 -2.14
N PRO A 58 27.72 25.53 -1.09
CA PRO A 58 28.13 26.86 -0.65
C PRO A 58 29.51 26.77 0.02
N ALA A 59 30.32 27.83 -0.15
CA ALA A 59 31.62 27.91 0.49
C ALA A 59 31.83 29.30 1.13
N PHE A 60 32.58 29.31 2.23
CA PHE A 60 33.07 30.57 2.79
C PHE A 60 34.25 31.05 1.97
N ARG A 61 34.41 32.33 1.83
CA ARG A 61 35.59 32.95 1.16
C ARG A 61 36.25 33.97 2.06
N ASP A 62 37.51 34.20 1.82
CA ASP A 62 38.25 35.30 2.45
C ASP A 62 38.16 36.58 1.63
N VAL A 63 38.69 37.67 2.16
CA VAL A 63 38.73 38.97 1.48
C VAL A 63 39.56 38.84 0.20
N ASN A 64 38.99 39.28 -0.93
CA ASN A 64 39.57 39.21 -2.29
C ASN A 64 39.60 37.80 -2.94
N GLU A 65 38.98 36.80 -2.36
CA GLU A 65 38.75 35.52 -3.02
C GLU A 65 37.47 35.54 -3.86
N THR A 66 37.37 34.63 -4.82
CA THR A 66 36.17 34.41 -5.62
C THR A 66 35.44 33.16 -5.22
N TYR A 67 34.10 33.15 -5.25
CA TYR A 67 33.32 31.97 -5.02
C TYR A 67 33.45 30.95 -6.17
N SER A 68 33.56 29.66 -5.84
CA SER A 68 33.39 28.61 -6.82
C SER A 68 31.94 28.57 -7.28
N ARG A 69 31.72 28.43 -8.57
CA ARG A 69 30.38 28.28 -9.14
C ARG A 69 30.00 26.82 -9.10
N THR A 70 29.00 26.48 -8.33
CA THR A 70 28.41 25.15 -8.24
C THR A 70 26.92 25.22 -8.57
N HIS A 71 26.37 24.16 -9.13
CA HIS A 71 24.93 24.03 -9.40
C HIS A 71 24.45 22.69 -8.88
N GLY A 72 23.21 22.62 -8.49
CA GLY A 72 22.53 21.37 -8.16
C GLY A 72 22.08 20.65 -9.42
N THR A 73 21.79 19.37 -9.30
CA THR A 73 21.24 18.52 -10.35
C THR A 73 19.94 17.91 -9.89
N ASP A 74 18.99 17.80 -10.84
CA ASP A 74 17.70 17.18 -10.62
C ASP A 74 17.56 15.96 -11.55
N THR A 75 16.92 14.93 -11.07
CA THR A 75 16.59 13.74 -11.86
C THR A 75 15.08 13.64 -12.06
N GLU A 76 14.67 13.45 -13.32
CA GLU A 76 13.27 13.25 -13.67
C GLU A 76 12.90 11.78 -13.54
N ARG A 77 11.79 11.48 -12.86
CA ARG A 77 11.24 10.13 -12.72
C ARG A 77 9.82 10.10 -13.24
N PHE A 78 9.46 8.98 -13.86
CA PHE A 78 8.14 8.75 -14.43
C PHE A 78 7.48 7.56 -13.73
N PHE A 79 6.25 7.77 -13.25
CA PHE A 79 5.42 6.75 -12.65
C PHE A 79 4.20 6.51 -13.51
N GLY A 80 4.11 5.35 -14.13
CA GLY A 80 2.99 4.96 -14.98
C GLY A 80 1.80 4.44 -14.18
N CYS A 81 0.60 4.66 -14.71
CA CYS A 81 -0.61 4.03 -14.20
C CYS A 81 -0.74 2.61 -14.74
N ALA A 82 -1.17 1.68 -13.89
CA ALA A 82 -1.50 0.32 -14.25
C ALA A 82 -3.02 0.11 -14.21
N ILE A 83 -3.54 -0.79 -15.03
CA ILE A 83 -4.95 -1.17 -15.05
C ILE A 83 -5.10 -2.49 -14.31
N LEU A 84 -5.82 -2.48 -13.20
CA LEU A 84 -6.17 -3.68 -12.44
C LEU A 84 -7.66 -3.94 -12.59
N GLY A 85 -8.03 -5.09 -13.10
CA GLY A 85 -9.43 -5.45 -13.29
C GLY A 85 -9.59 -6.84 -13.87
N GLY A 86 -10.84 -7.23 -14.12
CA GLY A 86 -11.14 -8.49 -14.78
C GLY A 86 -12.62 -8.69 -15.01
N GLU A 87 -12.97 -9.82 -15.62
CA GLU A 87 -14.32 -10.16 -16.01
C GLU A 87 -14.90 -11.26 -15.11
N VAL A 88 -16.13 -11.06 -14.71
CA VAL A 88 -16.90 -12.05 -13.94
C VAL A 88 -17.98 -12.59 -14.86
N PHE A 89 -17.90 -13.88 -15.20
CA PHE A 89 -18.88 -14.59 -16.01
C PHE A 89 -19.66 -15.60 -15.15
N ILE A 90 -20.98 -15.63 -15.31
CA ILE A 90 -21.85 -16.55 -14.61
C ILE A 90 -22.85 -17.14 -15.63
N ASP A 91 -22.82 -18.46 -15.78
CA ASP A 91 -23.73 -19.16 -16.68
C ASP A 91 -25.20 -19.01 -16.28
N ASN A 92 -26.05 -18.81 -17.26
CA ASN A 92 -27.51 -18.66 -17.08
C ASN A 92 -28.15 -19.89 -16.42
N TYR A 93 -27.60 -21.07 -16.65
CA TYR A 93 -28.12 -22.28 -16.02
C TYR A 93 -27.94 -22.22 -14.49
N ILE A 94 -26.76 -21.78 -14.03
CA ILE A 94 -26.48 -21.62 -12.60
C ILE A 94 -27.41 -20.57 -11.99
N VAL A 95 -27.62 -19.45 -12.71
CA VAL A 95 -28.50 -18.37 -12.28
C VAL A 95 -29.96 -18.82 -12.19
N ARG A 96 -30.42 -19.69 -13.09
CA ARG A 96 -31.80 -20.20 -13.12
C ARG A 96 -32.06 -21.33 -12.11
N VAL A 97 -31.06 -22.16 -11.83
CA VAL A 97 -31.18 -23.28 -10.88
C VAL A 97 -31.14 -22.80 -9.43
N GLN A 98 -30.40 -21.74 -9.14
CA GLN A 98 -30.39 -21.13 -7.82
C GLN A 98 -31.63 -20.24 -7.66
N ALA A 99 -32.44 -20.49 -6.62
CA ALA A 99 -33.67 -19.73 -6.34
C ALA A 99 -33.44 -18.24 -6.07
N ASP A 100 -32.19 -17.80 -5.83
CA ASP A 100 -31.82 -16.43 -5.58
C ASP A 100 -30.67 -16.00 -6.52
N GLN A 101 -31.07 -15.48 -7.68
CA GLN A 101 -30.18 -15.03 -8.75
C GLN A 101 -29.29 -13.84 -8.32
N ILE A 102 -29.84 -12.92 -7.53
CA ILE A 102 -29.14 -11.71 -7.09
C ILE A 102 -28.01 -12.07 -6.13
N SER A 103 -28.23 -13.03 -5.25
CA SER A 103 -27.21 -13.44 -4.27
C SER A 103 -26.02 -14.15 -4.92
N ALA A 104 -26.23 -14.93 -5.99
CA ALA A 104 -25.15 -15.60 -6.71
C ALA A 104 -24.21 -14.60 -7.40
N LYS A 105 -24.79 -13.62 -8.10
CA LYS A 105 -24.02 -12.53 -8.73
C LYS A 105 -23.24 -11.71 -7.67
N ALA A 106 -23.92 -11.21 -6.65
CA ALA A 106 -23.30 -10.41 -5.60
C ALA A 106 -22.14 -11.16 -4.92
N ARG A 107 -22.30 -12.47 -4.72
CA ARG A 107 -21.26 -13.32 -4.13
C ARG A 107 -20.02 -13.44 -5.02
N GLN A 108 -20.19 -13.56 -6.34
CA GLN A 108 -19.07 -13.61 -7.28
C GLN A 108 -18.34 -12.27 -7.37
N TYR A 109 -19.05 -11.15 -7.43
CA TYR A 109 -18.46 -9.82 -7.39
C TYR A 109 -17.68 -9.58 -6.07
N SER A 110 -18.22 -10.01 -4.93
CA SER A 110 -17.53 -9.91 -3.64
C SER A 110 -16.24 -10.74 -3.62
N LYS A 111 -16.26 -11.96 -4.17
CA LYS A 111 -15.04 -12.79 -4.30
C LYS A 111 -14.00 -12.12 -5.20
N PHE A 112 -14.45 -11.52 -6.30
CA PHE A 112 -13.55 -10.84 -7.22
C PHE A 112 -12.93 -9.59 -6.57
N ALA A 113 -13.72 -8.79 -5.84
CA ALA A 113 -13.22 -7.66 -5.06
C ALA A 113 -12.13 -8.07 -4.06
N LYS A 114 -12.33 -9.19 -3.35
CA LYS A 114 -11.31 -9.73 -2.45
C LYS A 114 -10.03 -10.14 -3.18
N ALA A 115 -10.16 -10.76 -4.34
CA ALA A 115 -9.02 -11.14 -5.17
C ALA A 115 -8.25 -9.91 -5.65
N MET A 116 -8.96 -8.88 -6.13
CA MET A 116 -8.35 -7.60 -6.54
C MET A 116 -7.60 -6.93 -5.39
N SER A 117 -8.20 -6.86 -4.20
CA SER A 117 -7.58 -6.30 -3.01
C SER A 117 -6.25 -7.00 -2.69
N ARG A 118 -6.23 -8.33 -2.70
CA ARG A 118 -5.00 -9.10 -2.44
C ARG A 118 -3.94 -8.93 -3.54
N THR A 119 -4.37 -8.84 -4.80
CA THR A 119 -3.44 -8.55 -5.90
C THR A 119 -2.85 -7.16 -5.77
N PHE A 120 -3.66 -6.17 -5.39
CA PHE A 120 -3.19 -4.82 -5.15
C PHE A 120 -2.16 -4.78 -4.00
N ASP A 121 -2.48 -5.42 -2.87
CA ASP A 121 -1.58 -5.48 -1.72
C ASP A 121 -0.24 -6.16 -2.08
N ALA A 122 -0.25 -7.23 -2.85
CA ALA A 122 0.97 -7.88 -3.32
C ALA A 122 1.77 -6.95 -4.24
N SER A 123 1.11 -6.31 -5.22
CA SER A 123 1.78 -5.37 -6.13
C SER A 123 2.27 -4.10 -5.43
N PHE A 124 1.63 -3.69 -4.34
CA PHE A 124 2.06 -2.55 -3.54
C PHE A 124 3.47 -2.77 -2.95
N PHE A 125 3.82 -3.99 -2.57
CA PHE A 125 5.18 -4.31 -2.09
C PHE A 125 6.11 -4.67 -3.24
N ASP A 126 5.72 -5.59 -4.11
CA ASP A 126 6.62 -6.26 -5.06
C ASP A 126 6.43 -5.84 -6.52
N GLY A 127 5.56 -4.87 -6.79
CA GLY A 127 5.35 -4.35 -8.13
C GLY A 127 6.62 -3.80 -8.76
N THR A 128 6.91 -4.18 -10.00
CA THR A 128 8.15 -3.81 -10.69
C THR A 128 7.99 -2.60 -11.61
N GLY A 129 6.75 -2.29 -12.00
CA GLY A 129 6.45 -1.26 -12.98
C GLY A 129 6.85 -1.61 -14.42
N THR A 130 7.23 -2.87 -14.68
CA THR A 130 7.68 -3.33 -16.01
C THR A 130 6.72 -4.34 -16.66
N SER A 131 5.94 -5.07 -15.88
CA SER A 131 5.08 -6.17 -16.32
C SER A 131 3.59 -5.88 -16.18
N LYS A 132 3.10 -4.73 -16.65
CA LYS A 132 1.70 -4.27 -16.53
C LYS A 132 1.27 -3.92 -15.09
N ASP A 133 2.16 -4.06 -14.12
CA ASP A 133 2.01 -3.64 -12.74
C ASP A 133 2.53 -2.21 -12.53
N PHE A 134 2.17 -1.59 -11.42
CA PHE A 134 2.78 -0.33 -10.99
C PHE A 134 4.02 -0.59 -10.13
N LYS A 135 4.86 0.44 -9.95
CA LYS A 135 6.03 0.35 -9.07
C LYS A 135 5.61 0.24 -7.61
N GLY A 136 5.97 -0.87 -6.98
CA GLY A 136 5.77 -1.13 -5.55
C GLY A 136 6.87 -0.53 -4.68
N ILE A 137 6.66 -0.62 -3.36
CA ILE A 137 7.57 -0.03 -2.36
C ILE A 137 8.99 -0.56 -2.49
N ASN A 138 9.18 -1.87 -2.73
CA ASN A 138 10.52 -2.46 -2.88
C ASN A 138 11.27 -1.89 -4.10
N SER A 139 10.56 -1.62 -5.19
CA SER A 139 11.13 -0.95 -6.37
C SER A 139 11.47 0.50 -6.09
N LEU A 140 10.62 1.22 -5.33
CA LEU A 140 10.88 2.61 -4.93
C LEU A 140 12.10 2.72 -4.00
N ILE A 141 12.25 1.79 -3.06
CA ILE A 141 13.42 1.72 -2.18
C ILE A 141 14.70 1.47 -2.99
N THR A 142 14.63 0.54 -3.96
CA THR A 142 15.77 0.26 -4.86
C THR A 142 16.13 1.47 -5.71
N ASP A 143 15.17 2.26 -6.13
CA ASP A 143 15.36 3.54 -6.84
C ASP A 143 15.90 4.68 -5.96
N GLY A 144 16.13 4.44 -4.66
CA GLY A 144 16.66 5.41 -3.72
C GLY A 144 15.63 6.38 -3.15
N LEU A 145 14.33 6.12 -3.32
CA LEU A 145 13.25 6.92 -2.75
C LEU A 145 12.85 6.49 -1.34
N GLY A 146 13.41 5.40 -0.84
CA GLY A 146 13.23 4.92 0.52
C GLY A 146 14.56 4.53 1.15
N GLN A 147 14.54 4.24 2.45
CA GLN A 147 15.70 3.81 3.19
C GLN A 147 15.52 2.37 3.70
N THR A 148 16.60 1.64 3.76
CA THR A 148 16.64 0.29 4.31
C THR A 148 17.54 0.25 5.52
N ILE A 149 17.00 -0.15 6.67
CA ILE A 149 17.76 -0.44 7.87
C ILE A 149 17.96 -1.94 7.95
N SER A 150 19.20 -2.36 7.83
CA SER A 150 19.55 -3.78 7.93
C SER A 150 19.85 -4.15 9.37
N ALA A 151 19.23 -5.21 9.86
CA ALA A 151 19.53 -5.83 11.16
C ALA A 151 20.83 -6.64 11.12
N GLY A 152 21.90 -6.09 10.53
CA GLY A 152 23.17 -6.77 10.30
C GLY A 152 23.20 -7.57 8.99
N THR A 153 24.35 -8.10 8.63
CA THR A 153 24.59 -8.77 7.34
C THR A 153 23.67 -10.00 7.13
N ASN A 154 23.42 -10.75 8.19
CA ASN A 154 22.62 -11.99 8.14
C ASN A 154 21.29 -11.86 8.89
N GLY A 155 20.84 -10.64 9.15
CA GLY A 155 19.70 -10.39 9.99
C GLY A 155 20.00 -10.60 11.49
N ALA A 156 19.23 -9.95 12.34
CA ALA A 156 19.29 -10.11 13.78
C ALA A 156 17.88 -10.20 14.38
N THR A 157 17.79 -10.61 15.64
CA THR A 157 16.53 -10.61 16.36
C THR A 157 15.98 -9.19 16.46
N LEU A 158 14.72 -8.98 16.11
CA LEU A 158 14.04 -7.70 16.20
C LEU A 158 14.14 -7.14 17.62
N THR A 159 14.54 -5.87 17.73
CA THR A 159 14.55 -5.06 18.95
C THR A 159 13.64 -3.84 18.78
N LEU A 160 13.25 -3.21 19.88
CA LEU A 160 12.47 -1.97 19.83
C LEU A 160 13.31 -0.80 19.29
N ASP A 161 14.60 -0.78 19.62
CA ASP A 161 15.57 0.19 19.10
C ASP A 161 15.62 0.20 17.55
N MET A 162 15.53 -0.97 16.91
CA MET A 162 15.44 -1.05 15.43
C MET A 162 14.14 -0.43 14.87
N LEU A 163 13.04 -0.50 15.61
CA LEU A 163 11.80 0.16 15.21
C LEU A 163 11.92 1.68 15.35
N ASP A 164 12.54 2.15 16.42
CA ASP A 164 12.77 3.58 16.63
C ASP A 164 13.74 4.11 15.57
N GLN A 165 14.81 3.37 15.22
CA GLN A 165 15.69 3.70 14.10
C GLN A 165 14.92 3.77 12.76
N ALA A 166 13.94 2.89 12.54
CA ALA A 166 13.13 2.95 11.34
C ALA A 166 12.26 4.21 11.28
N PHE A 167 11.81 4.71 12.42
CA PHE A 167 11.08 5.99 12.51
C PHE A 167 12.01 7.17 12.24
N ASP A 168 13.17 7.18 12.86
CA ASP A 168 14.16 8.25 12.72
C ASP A 168 14.75 8.32 11.30
N SER A 169 14.72 7.22 10.54
CA SER A 169 15.23 7.18 9.17
C SER A 169 14.28 7.80 8.14
N LEU A 170 13.03 8.06 8.49
CA LEU A 170 12.11 8.72 7.58
C LEU A 170 12.56 10.14 7.31
N ARG A 171 12.71 10.49 6.02
CA ARG A 171 13.10 11.85 5.61
C ARG A 171 11.97 12.86 5.81
N SER A 172 10.72 12.40 5.88
CA SER A 172 9.59 13.24 6.23
C SER A 172 9.75 13.74 7.67
N GLN A 173 9.43 15.00 7.90
CA GLN A 173 9.38 15.58 9.26
C GLN A 173 8.21 15.04 10.08
N SER A 174 7.35 14.24 9.47
CA SER A 174 6.20 13.61 10.11
C SER A 174 6.56 12.21 10.58
N ALA A 175 5.98 11.78 11.70
CA ALA A 175 6.00 10.38 12.11
C ALA A 175 5.35 9.50 11.03
N PRO A 176 5.71 8.21 10.93
CA PRO A 176 5.03 7.31 10.00
C PRO A 176 3.54 7.19 10.36
N ASP A 177 2.70 7.05 9.33
CA ASP A 177 1.26 6.85 9.53
C ASP A 177 0.90 5.38 9.78
N ALA A 178 1.75 4.46 9.37
CA ALA A 178 1.56 3.03 9.60
C ALA A 178 2.86 2.24 9.68
N LEU A 179 2.81 1.20 10.52
CA LEU A 179 3.75 0.08 10.51
C LEU A 179 3.10 -1.12 9.85
N LEU A 180 3.60 -1.50 8.68
CA LEU A 180 3.12 -2.66 7.94
C LEU A 180 4.02 -3.85 8.22
N MET A 181 3.45 -4.97 8.63
CA MET A 181 4.20 -6.18 8.98
C MET A 181 3.36 -7.44 8.87
N ASN A 182 4.04 -8.57 8.95
CA ASN A 182 3.37 -9.87 9.05
C ASN A 182 2.95 -10.21 10.50
N ARG A 183 2.17 -11.27 10.63
CA ARG A 183 1.66 -11.75 11.94
C ARG A 183 2.76 -12.19 12.90
N VAL A 184 3.90 -12.69 12.37
CA VAL A 184 5.03 -13.17 13.18
C VAL A 184 5.73 -12.00 13.84
N ASN A 185 6.02 -10.95 13.09
CA ASN A 185 6.66 -9.72 13.59
C ASN A 185 5.78 -9.04 14.64
N ARG A 186 4.46 -8.92 14.40
CA ARG A 186 3.53 -8.39 15.41
C ARG A 186 3.61 -9.20 16.73
N ARG A 187 3.61 -10.53 16.64
CA ARG A 187 3.72 -11.39 17.83
C ARG A 187 5.05 -11.17 18.56
N LYS A 188 6.14 -10.93 17.81
CA LYS A 188 7.45 -10.64 18.38
C LYS A 188 7.45 -9.30 19.11
N ILE A 189 6.89 -8.25 18.53
CA ILE A 189 6.75 -6.93 19.17
C ILE A 189 5.94 -7.04 20.46
N ASN A 190 4.80 -7.73 20.44
CA ASN A 190 4.00 -7.96 21.64
C ASN A 190 4.76 -8.74 22.73
N SER A 191 5.64 -9.66 22.33
CA SER A 191 6.50 -10.40 23.26
C SER A 191 7.57 -9.49 23.88
N LEU A 192 8.21 -8.63 23.07
CA LEU A 192 9.19 -7.66 23.53
C LEU A 192 8.56 -6.67 24.53
N ALA A 193 7.39 -6.12 24.19
CA ALA A 193 6.68 -5.21 25.09
C ALA A 193 6.38 -5.83 26.45
N ARG A 194 5.98 -7.10 26.48
CA ARG A 194 5.71 -7.82 27.75
C ARG A 194 6.98 -8.15 28.54
N SER A 195 8.09 -8.41 27.85
CA SER A 195 9.34 -8.82 28.53
C SER A 195 10.15 -7.64 29.08
N THR A 196 10.09 -6.50 28.41
CA THR A 196 10.97 -5.36 28.71
C THR A 196 10.37 -4.42 29.75
N TYR A 197 9.04 -4.33 29.83
CA TYR A 197 8.36 -3.38 30.72
C TYR A 197 7.27 -4.06 31.53
N SER A 198 7.65 -4.49 32.75
CA SER A 198 6.70 -4.95 33.75
C SER A 198 5.97 -3.73 34.33
N GLY A 199 4.87 -3.32 33.74
CA GLY A 199 3.98 -2.28 34.26
C GLY A 199 3.74 -1.04 33.40
N VAL A 200 4.42 -0.88 32.27
CA VAL A 200 4.13 0.19 31.28
C VAL A 200 3.67 -0.43 29.98
N SER A 201 2.51 0.00 29.47
CA SER A 201 2.04 -0.43 28.16
C SER A 201 2.83 0.30 27.07
N LEU A 202 3.73 -0.40 26.41
CA LEU A 202 4.45 0.12 25.25
C LEU A 202 3.62 0.03 23.97
N ILE A 203 2.59 -0.79 24.00
CA ILE A 203 1.64 -0.98 22.92
C ILE A 203 0.28 -0.58 23.41
N ASP A 204 -0.23 0.50 22.86
CA ASP A 204 -1.57 0.98 23.11
C ASP A 204 -2.57 0.34 22.15
N VAL A 205 -3.84 0.47 22.45
CA VAL A 205 -4.93 0.03 21.60
C VAL A 205 -5.61 1.25 21.01
N GLY A 206 -5.42 1.46 19.73
CA GLY A 206 -6.14 2.45 18.95
C GLY A 206 -7.35 1.84 18.24
N THR A 207 -8.09 2.67 17.53
CA THR A 207 -9.24 2.26 16.72
C THR A 207 -9.02 2.72 15.28
N ASP A 208 -9.23 1.83 14.31
CA ASP A 208 -9.16 2.18 12.90
C ASP A 208 -10.43 2.90 12.41
N VAL A 209 -10.47 3.26 11.12
CA VAL A 209 -11.60 3.97 10.50
C VAL A 209 -12.91 3.16 10.58
N PHE A 210 -12.82 1.83 10.67
CA PHE A 210 -13.96 0.91 10.79
C PHE A 210 -14.31 0.55 12.25
N GLY A 211 -13.70 1.20 13.25
CA GLY A 211 -13.94 0.93 14.66
C GLY A 211 -13.29 -0.36 15.19
N ARG A 212 -12.37 -0.99 14.43
CA ARG A 212 -11.64 -2.17 14.87
C ARG A 212 -10.49 -1.76 15.79
N GLN A 213 -10.24 -2.56 16.81
CA GLN A 213 -9.08 -2.34 17.69
C GLN A 213 -7.78 -2.71 16.96
N VAL A 214 -6.84 -1.78 16.97
CA VAL A 214 -5.51 -1.93 16.34
C VAL A 214 -4.44 -1.67 17.41
N ASN A 215 -3.39 -2.49 17.39
CA ASN A 215 -2.23 -2.22 18.23
C ASN A 215 -1.50 -0.99 17.71
N VAL A 216 -1.10 -0.12 18.62
CA VAL A 216 -0.41 1.14 18.33
C VAL A 216 0.94 1.12 19.03
N TYR A 217 2.01 1.43 18.31
CA TYR A 217 3.36 1.58 18.83
C TYR A 217 3.81 3.03 18.63
N ASN A 218 4.16 3.71 19.71
CA ASN A 218 4.57 5.12 19.71
C ASN A 218 3.61 6.05 18.92
N GLY A 219 2.31 5.83 19.08
CA GLY A 219 1.28 6.60 18.35
C GLY A 219 0.97 6.11 16.94
N VAL A 220 1.74 5.14 16.40
CA VAL A 220 1.61 4.63 15.04
C VAL A 220 0.88 3.29 15.02
N PRO A 221 -0.20 3.13 14.22
CA PRO A 221 -0.95 1.89 14.14
C PRO A 221 -0.14 0.79 13.43
N ILE A 222 -0.17 -0.40 14.03
CA ILE A 222 0.43 -1.62 13.46
C ILE A 222 -0.63 -2.30 12.59
N ARG A 223 -0.38 -2.36 11.27
CA ARG A 223 -1.25 -3.03 10.32
C ARG A 223 -0.63 -4.35 9.86
N ILE A 224 -1.44 -5.38 9.87
CA ILE A 224 -1.02 -6.72 9.43
C ILE A 224 -1.42 -6.89 7.99
N ILE A 225 -0.44 -7.18 7.15
CA ILE A 225 -0.68 -7.53 5.76
C ILE A 225 -1.08 -9.01 5.70
N GLY A 226 -2.08 -9.29 4.90
CA GLY A 226 -2.66 -10.61 4.71
C GLY A 226 -1.88 -11.49 3.75
N ASP A 227 -2.61 -12.47 3.22
CA ASP A 227 -2.09 -13.44 2.28
C ASP A 227 -2.51 -13.04 0.84
N ASP A 228 -1.73 -13.43 -0.16
CA ASP A 228 -2.06 -13.28 -1.57
C ASP A 228 -3.26 -14.15 -2.00
N ILE A 229 -3.56 -14.17 -3.30
CA ILE A 229 -4.65 -15.03 -3.85
C ILE A 229 -4.36 -16.51 -3.63
N GLY A 230 -3.10 -16.91 -3.66
CA GLY A 230 -2.65 -18.30 -3.45
C GLY A 230 -2.65 -18.74 -1.98
N GLY A 231 -2.89 -17.82 -1.05
CA GLY A 231 -2.81 -18.07 0.39
C GLY A 231 -1.39 -18.02 0.95
N THR A 232 -0.44 -17.46 0.18
CA THR A 232 0.93 -17.20 0.65
C THR A 232 0.97 -15.82 1.29
N PRO A 233 1.61 -15.64 2.47
CA PRO A 233 1.76 -14.32 3.06
C PRO A 233 2.49 -13.35 2.11
N ILE A 234 1.89 -12.19 1.86
CA ILE A 234 2.49 -11.16 1.00
C ILE A 234 3.81 -10.68 1.62
N LEU A 235 3.81 -10.37 2.92
CA LEU A 235 5.04 -10.17 3.66
C LEU A 235 5.48 -11.51 4.23
N SER A 236 6.38 -12.16 3.53
CA SER A 236 6.79 -13.52 3.87
C SER A 236 7.58 -13.58 5.19
N HIS A 237 7.54 -14.71 5.81
CA HIS A 237 8.46 -15.18 6.82
C HIS A 237 8.55 -16.68 6.64
N PRO A 238 9.63 -17.18 6.09
CA PRO A 238 10.99 -16.63 6.04
C PRO A 238 11.36 -15.88 4.75
N GLU A 239 12.06 -14.76 4.90
CA GLU A 239 12.79 -14.06 3.83
C GLU A 239 14.29 -14.37 3.93
N THR A 240 15.02 -14.19 2.83
CA THR A 240 16.47 -14.40 2.81
C THR A 240 17.20 -13.07 3.00
N GLN A 241 18.06 -13.00 4.02
CA GLN A 241 18.98 -11.90 4.21
C GLN A 241 20.39 -12.44 4.47
N GLY A 242 21.33 -12.19 3.55
CA GLY A 242 22.64 -12.79 3.60
C GLY A 242 22.59 -14.32 3.60
N SER A 243 23.13 -14.96 4.62
CA SER A 243 23.07 -16.42 4.81
C SER A 243 21.84 -16.87 5.61
N SER A 244 21.05 -15.97 6.18
CA SER A 244 19.85 -16.30 6.93
C SER A 244 18.65 -16.48 5.99
N SER A 245 17.88 -17.54 6.18
CA SER A 245 16.64 -17.81 5.47
C SER A 245 15.39 -17.65 6.36
N VAL A 246 15.53 -16.96 7.50
CA VAL A 246 14.44 -16.74 8.47
C VAL A 246 14.28 -15.25 8.82
N ALA A 247 14.68 -14.37 7.92
CA ALA A 247 14.48 -12.94 8.05
C ALA A 247 13.01 -12.55 7.75
N SER A 248 12.67 -11.31 8.00
CA SER A 248 11.36 -10.74 7.70
C SER A 248 11.43 -9.22 7.68
N SER A 249 10.71 -8.60 6.77
CA SER A 249 10.67 -7.16 6.59
C SER A 249 9.53 -6.51 7.39
N ILE A 250 9.79 -5.29 7.85
CA ILE A 250 8.82 -4.38 8.47
C ILE A 250 8.93 -3.05 7.74
N TYR A 251 7.80 -2.46 7.38
CA TYR A 251 7.76 -1.20 6.65
C TYR A 251 7.13 -0.12 7.52
N ALA A 252 7.87 0.97 7.76
CA ALA A 252 7.36 2.20 8.33
C ALA A 252 7.07 3.17 7.18
N ILE A 253 5.81 3.53 6.98
CA ILE A 253 5.37 4.31 5.82
C ILE A 253 4.62 5.55 6.28
N ALA A 254 4.99 6.70 5.71
CA ALA A 254 4.23 7.93 5.80
C ALA A 254 3.39 8.08 4.52
N PHE A 255 2.10 8.30 4.67
CA PHE A 255 1.16 8.52 3.58
C PHE A 255 0.86 10.01 3.42
N GLY A 256 0.85 10.50 2.20
CA GLY A 256 0.54 11.90 1.92
C GLY A 256 0.89 12.30 0.51
N THR A 257 0.39 13.43 0.05
CA THR A 257 0.61 13.93 -1.31
C THR A 257 1.91 14.72 -1.48
N ASP A 258 2.51 15.17 -0.37
CA ASP A 258 3.76 15.91 -0.36
C ASP A 258 4.87 15.03 0.24
N GLU A 259 5.90 14.73 -0.54
CA GLU A 259 7.11 13.99 -0.14
C GLU A 259 6.89 12.60 0.49
N ASN A 260 5.65 12.10 0.47
CA ASN A 260 5.23 10.85 1.08
C ASN A 260 4.67 9.87 0.04
N VAL A 261 4.23 8.69 0.50
CA VAL A 261 3.65 7.66 -0.37
C VAL A 261 2.18 7.97 -0.65
N TYR A 262 1.82 8.04 -1.92
CA TYR A 262 0.43 8.20 -2.38
C TYR A 262 0.18 7.41 -3.67
N GLY A 263 -1.09 7.11 -3.91
CA GLY A 263 -1.53 6.48 -5.15
C GLY A 263 -1.88 7.50 -6.22
N ILE A 264 -1.60 7.18 -7.47
CA ILE A 264 -2.03 7.99 -8.62
C ILE A 264 -3.15 7.28 -9.38
N LEU A 265 -4.17 8.04 -9.76
CA LEU A 265 -5.27 7.58 -10.60
C LEU A 265 -5.23 8.34 -11.92
N GLY A 266 -5.31 7.63 -13.04
CA GLY A 266 -5.47 8.26 -14.35
C GLY A 266 -6.78 9.01 -14.47
N LEU A 267 -6.88 9.94 -15.42
CA LEU A 267 -8.07 10.71 -15.69
C LEU A 267 -9.25 9.78 -16.00
N GLY A 268 -10.31 9.86 -15.19
CA GLY A 268 -11.44 8.92 -15.24
C GLY A 268 -11.19 7.60 -14.51
N GLY A 269 -10.02 7.42 -13.88
CA GLY A 269 -9.70 6.28 -13.03
C GLY A 269 -10.58 6.32 -11.78
N SER A 270 -11.65 5.55 -11.81
CA SER A 270 -12.49 5.22 -10.65
C SER A 270 -12.68 3.72 -10.66
N PHE A 271 -13.01 3.17 -9.50
CA PHE A 271 -13.51 1.80 -9.45
C PHE A 271 -14.84 1.75 -10.17
N ASP A 272 -14.82 1.19 -11.37
CA ASP A 272 -16.01 1.04 -12.18
C ASP A 272 -16.46 -0.43 -12.20
N VAL A 273 -17.74 -0.64 -11.94
CA VAL A 273 -18.35 -1.96 -11.99
C VAL A 273 -19.47 -1.91 -13.03
N VAL A 274 -19.24 -2.56 -14.15
CA VAL A 274 -20.19 -2.60 -15.26
C VAL A 274 -20.78 -4.00 -15.36
N ASP A 275 -22.11 -4.11 -15.30
CA ASP A 275 -22.85 -5.32 -15.63
C ASP A 275 -23.34 -5.21 -17.08
N PHE A 276 -22.78 -6.02 -17.97
CA PHE A 276 -23.17 -6.05 -19.39
C PHE A 276 -24.46 -6.85 -19.64
N GLY A 277 -24.93 -7.57 -18.63
CA GLY A 277 -26.08 -8.45 -18.78
C GLY A 277 -25.77 -9.75 -19.51
N GLU A 278 -26.76 -10.30 -20.24
CA GLU A 278 -26.58 -11.51 -21.03
C GLU A 278 -25.73 -11.24 -22.27
N THR A 279 -24.80 -12.14 -22.57
CA THR A 279 -23.94 -12.06 -23.74
C THR A 279 -24.39 -13.03 -24.84
N GLU A 280 -24.30 -12.60 -26.09
CA GLU A 280 -24.59 -13.47 -27.26
C GLU A 280 -23.53 -14.55 -27.47
N ALA A 281 -22.29 -14.28 -27.05
CA ALA A 281 -21.15 -15.19 -27.27
C ALA A 281 -21.18 -16.43 -26.37
N ALA A 282 -21.83 -16.34 -25.21
CA ALA A 282 -21.95 -17.44 -24.25
C ALA A 282 -23.24 -17.26 -23.44
N PRO A 283 -23.97 -18.36 -23.10
CA PRO A 283 -25.23 -18.28 -22.36
C PRO A 283 -24.98 -17.92 -20.90
N GLY A 284 -24.73 -16.65 -20.63
CA GLY A 284 -24.44 -16.18 -19.28
C GLY A 284 -24.41 -14.67 -19.13
N HIS A 285 -24.29 -14.22 -17.90
CA HIS A 285 -24.13 -12.83 -17.55
C HIS A 285 -22.66 -12.48 -17.41
N LEU A 286 -22.25 -11.41 -18.07
CA LEU A 286 -20.91 -10.86 -18.02
C LEU A 286 -20.90 -9.55 -17.24
N GLY A 287 -19.96 -9.41 -16.34
CA GLY A 287 -19.66 -8.16 -15.67
C GLY A 287 -18.17 -7.90 -15.63
N ARG A 288 -17.77 -6.64 -15.52
CA ARG A 288 -16.38 -6.19 -15.41
C ARG A 288 -16.22 -5.34 -14.16
N VAL A 289 -15.11 -5.57 -13.47
CA VAL A 289 -14.71 -4.81 -12.28
C VAL A 289 -13.31 -4.24 -12.50
#